data_24a155bda096fbfee2f7ae6ff3847e9c
#
_entry.id   24a155bda096fbfee2f7ae6ff3847e9c
#
_cell.length_a   1.000
_cell.length_b   1.000
_cell.length_c   1.000
_cell.angle_alpha   90.00
_cell.angle_beta   90.00
_cell.angle_gamma   90.00
#
_symmetry.space_group_name_H-M   'P 1'
#
loop_
_entity.id
_entity.type
_entity.pdbx_description
1 polymer ?
#
loop_
_entity_poly.entity_id
_entity_poly.type
_entity_poly.pdbx_seq_one_letter_code
_entity_poly.pdbx_strand_id
1 'polypeptide(L)'
;MRDIVELIEVDNDAPYSYWVTAEVTNKQELIIELEYMNFENHEHDYKKQAIVDEENTAIVTNFLQLQLSDLTEYLHEEFYHPIWYNEGDDAEGVFADLLDLILDCGAKYKLK
;
A
#
# COMPACT_ATOMS: atom_id res chain seq x y z
N MET A 1 -11.94 0.71 -14.55
CA MET A 1 -11.92 1.71 -13.49
C MET A 1 -10.88 1.32 -12.45
N ARG A 2 -10.12 2.27 -11.96
CA ARG A 2 -9.05 2.02 -10.99
C ARG A 2 -9.43 2.66 -9.67
N ASP A 3 -9.36 1.90 -8.58
CA ASP A 3 -9.55 2.42 -7.23
C ASP A 3 -8.18 2.53 -6.57
N ILE A 4 -7.83 3.73 -6.14
CA ILE A 4 -6.57 3.97 -5.45
C ILE A 4 -6.83 4.78 -4.19
N VAL A 5 -6.17 4.39 -3.10
CA VAL A 5 -6.24 5.13 -1.83
C VAL A 5 -4.85 5.35 -1.28
N GLU A 6 -4.64 6.46 -0.61
CA GLU A 6 -3.42 6.74 0.13
C GLU A 6 -3.60 6.27 1.57
N LEU A 7 -2.66 5.46 2.05
CA LEU A 7 -2.71 4.91 3.39
C LEU A 7 -1.83 5.69 4.35
N ILE A 8 -0.72 6.23 3.84
CA ILE A 8 0.14 7.11 4.63
C ILE A 8 0.83 8.07 3.67
N GLU A 9 0.92 9.32 4.10
CA GLU A 9 1.70 10.35 3.42
C GLU A 9 2.52 11.06 4.48
N VAL A 10 3.84 11.00 4.34
CA VAL A 10 4.75 11.76 5.18
C VAL A 10 5.33 12.87 4.31
N ASP A 11 4.75 14.06 4.41
CA ASP A 11 5.17 15.24 3.67
C ASP A 11 5.14 16.41 4.63
N ASN A 12 6.28 16.75 5.16
CA ASN A 12 6.44 17.90 6.05
C ASN A 12 7.56 18.77 5.49
N ASP A 13 8.09 19.68 6.28
CA ASP A 13 9.19 20.54 5.86
C ASP A 13 10.53 19.81 5.75
N ALA A 14 10.54 18.50 5.90
CA ALA A 14 11.73 17.68 5.72
C ALA A 14 12.11 17.57 4.23
N PRO A 15 13.38 17.27 3.92
CA PRO A 15 13.83 17.15 2.54
C PRO A 15 13.42 15.83 1.88
N TYR A 16 12.47 15.11 2.43
CA TYR A 16 12.00 13.83 1.88
C TYR A 16 10.50 13.65 2.11
N SER A 17 9.90 12.78 1.32
CA SER A 17 8.50 12.38 1.48
C SER A 17 8.36 10.88 1.29
N TYR A 18 7.38 10.30 1.98
CA TYR A 18 6.99 8.90 1.86
C TYR A 18 5.51 8.81 1.52
N TRP A 19 5.17 7.87 0.62
CA TRP A 19 3.77 7.56 0.31
C TRP A 19 3.57 6.06 0.32
N VAL A 20 2.46 5.61 0.90
CA VAL A 20 2.01 4.22 0.76
C VAL A 20 0.61 4.28 0.17
N THR A 21 0.41 3.61 -0.95
CA THR A 21 -0.87 3.56 -1.64
C THR A 21 -1.30 2.13 -1.87
N ALA A 22 -2.60 1.94 -1.97
CA ALA A 22 -3.19 0.67 -2.39
C ALA A 22 -4.12 0.93 -3.57
N GLU A 23 -3.99 0.14 -4.61
CA GLU A 23 -4.75 0.30 -5.85
C GLU A 23 -5.33 -1.03 -6.29
N VAL A 24 -6.59 -1.02 -6.72
CA VAL A 24 -7.19 -2.14 -7.44
C VAL A 24 -7.27 -1.75 -8.90
N THR A 25 -6.59 -2.51 -9.77
CA THR A 25 -6.49 -2.19 -11.19
C THR A 25 -7.71 -2.69 -11.96
N ASN A 26 -7.81 -2.30 -13.23
CA ASN A 26 -8.84 -2.81 -14.14
C ASN A 26 -8.75 -4.32 -14.34
N LYS A 27 -7.61 -4.92 -14.07
CA LYS A 27 -7.39 -6.37 -14.15
C LYS A 27 -7.70 -7.08 -12.84
N GLN A 28 -8.29 -6.37 -11.87
CA GLN A 28 -8.64 -6.90 -10.56
C GLN A 28 -7.42 -7.35 -9.75
N GLU A 29 -6.30 -6.68 -9.97
CA GLU A 29 -5.07 -6.89 -9.22
C GLU A 29 -4.96 -5.84 -8.13
N LEU A 30 -4.53 -6.26 -6.94
CA LEU A 30 -4.21 -5.33 -5.86
C LEU A 30 -2.73 -4.98 -5.94
N ILE A 31 -2.42 -3.70 -5.99
CA ILE A 31 -1.05 -3.21 -5.99
C ILE A 31 -0.85 -2.33 -4.77
N ILE A 32 0.13 -2.68 -3.95
CA ILE A 32 0.53 -1.91 -2.78
C ILE A 32 1.90 -1.31 -3.08
N GLU A 33 2.01 0.00 -2.93
CA GLU A 33 3.22 0.72 -3.31
C GLU A 33 3.71 1.58 -2.16
N LEU A 34 5.01 1.51 -1.91
CA LEU A 34 5.73 2.43 -1.04
C LEU A 34 6.69 3.23 -1.91
N GLU A 35 6.60 4.55 -1.86
CA GLU A 35 7.49 5.43 -2.59
C GLU A 35 8.19 6.39 -1.64
N TYR A 36 9.51 6.50 -1.80
CA TYR A 36 10.33 7.44 -1.06
C TYR A 36 10.99 8.40 -2.04
N MET A 37 10.83 9.69 -1.80
CA MET A 37 11.49 10.73 -2.60
C MET A 37 12.32 11.61 -1.68
N ASN A 38 13.58 11.82 -2.04
CA ASN A 38 14.50 12.72 -1.35
C ASN A 38 14.73 13.94 -2.24
N PHE A 39 14.25 15.10 -1.79
CA PHE A 39 14.28 16.33 -2.60
C PHE A 39 15.68 16.95 -2.67
N GLU A 40 16.58 16.60 -1.76
CA GLU A 40 17.95 17.09 -1.78
C GLU A 40 18.87 16.18 -2.60
N ASN A 41 18.58 14.88 -2.64
CA ASN A 41 19.39 13.92 -3.36
C ASN A 41 18.51 12.82 -3.96
N HIS A 42 18.11 13.01 -5.21
CA HIS A 42 17.22 12.07 -5.92
C HIS A 42 17.86 10.70 -6.16
N GLU A 43 19.18 10.57 -5.98
CA GLU A 43 19.82 9.24 -6.07
C GLU A 43 19.35 8.31 -4.97
N HIS A 44 18.78 8.85 -3.89
CA HIS A 44 18.26 8.05 -2.78
C HIS A 44 16.78 7.68 -2.95
N ASP A 45 16.12 8.17 -4.00
CA ASP A 45 14.74 7.84 -4.27
C ASP A 45 14.58 6.34 -4.50
N TYR A 46 13.52 5.76 -3.96
CA TYR A 46 13.22 4.36 -4.24
C TYR A 46 11.72 4.12 -4.22
N LYS A 47 11.34 2.99 -4.80
CA LYS A 47 9.96 2.56 -4.86
C LYS A 47 9.91 1.04 -4.67
N LYS A 48 8.98 0.57 -3.85
CA LYS A 48 8.70 -0.84 -3.67
C LYS A 48 7.25 -1.09 -4.05
N GLN A 49 7.00 -2.16 -4.79
CA GLN A 49 5.64 -2.56 -5.14
C GLN A 49 5.43 -4.01 -4.79
N ALA A 50 4.27 -4.31 -4.22
CA ALA A 50 3.78 -5.67 -4.06
C ALA A 50 2.58 -5.84 -4.97
N ILE A 51 2.62 -6.82 -5.85
CA ILE A 51 1.56 -7.09 -6.80
C ILE A 51 0.86 -8.38 -6.40
N VAL A 52 -0.44 -8.28 -6.14
CA VAL A 52 -1.31 -9.40 -5.84
C VAL A 52 -2.16 -9.63 -7.08
N ASP A 53 -1.96 -10.75 -7.77
CA ASP A 53 -2.67 -11.01 -9.01
C ASP A 53 -4.17 -11.20 -8.76
N GLU A 54 -4.94 -11.34 -9.84
CA GLU A 54 -6.41 -11.46 -9.74
C GLU A 54 -6.83 -12.61 -8.84
N GLU A 55 -6.20 -13.78 -9.01
CA GLU A 55 -6.53 -14.97 -8.23
C GLU A 55 -6.27 -14.75 -6.73
N ASN A 56 -5.11 -14.22 -6.39
CA ASN A 56 -4.74 -13.96 -5.00
C ASN A 56 -5.53 -12.79 -4.42
N THR A 57 -5.87 -11.80 -5.21
CA THR A 57 -6.75 -10.71 -4.76
C THR A 57 -8.11 -11.26 -4.38
N ALA A 58 -8.66 -12.21 -5.16
CA ALA A 58 -9.91 -12.87 -4.81
C ALA A 58 -9.79 -13.65 -3.50
N ILE A 59 -8.65 -14.29 -3.24
CA ILE A 59 -8.42 -14.96 -1.95
C ILE A 59 -8.50 -13.97 -0.80
N VAL A 60 -7.89 -12.80 -0.95
CA VAL A 60 -7.92 -11.75 0.08
C VAL A 60 -9.37 -11.30 0.33
N THR A 61 -10.10 -10.96 -0.72
CA THR A 61 -11.47 -10.46 -0.56
C THR A 61 -12.39 -11.54 0.04
N ASN A 62 -12.23 -12.79 -0.35
CA ASN A 62 -13.01 -13.89 0.20
C ASN A 62 -12.71 -14.11 1.69
N PHE A 63 -11.44 -14.05 2.08
CA PHE A 63 -11.04 -14.18 3.47
C PHE A 63 -11.66 -13.07 4.33
N LEU A 64 -11.63 -11.84 3.83
CA LEU A 64 -12.16 -10.66 4.55
C LEU A 64 -13.66 -10.52 4.40
N GLN A 65 -14.31 -11.36 3.57
CA GLN A 65 -15.75 -11.29 3.29
C GLN A 65 -16.15 -9.93 2.72
N LEU A 66 -15.33 -9.44 1.78
CA LEU A 66 -15.55 -8.16 1.11
C LEU A 66 -15.81 -8.38 -0.37
N GLN A 67 -16.47 -7.40 -0.99
CA GLN A 67 -16.48 -7.28 -2.44
C GLN A 67 -15.21 -6.58 -2.88
N LEU A 68 -14.77 -6.84 -4.11
CA LEU A 68 -13.56 -6.20 -4.64
C LEU A 68 -13.67 -4.67 -4.60
N SER A 69 -14.86 -4.14 -4.88
CA SER A 69 -15.09 -2.69 -4.85
C SER A 69 -14.95 -2.06 -3.46
N ASP A 70 -14.98 -2.87 -2.41
CA ASP A 70 -14.85 -2.38 -1.03
C ASP A 70 -13.44 -2.54 -0.47
N LEU A 71 -12.54 -3.19 -1.22
CA LEU A 71 -11.22 -3.56 -0.70
C LEU A 71 -10.36 -2.34 -0.37
N THR A 72 -10.30 -1.36 -1.26
CA THR A 72 -9.48 -0.16 -1.02
C THR A 72 -10.02 0.65 0.16
N GLU A 73 -11.33 0.75 0.30
CA GLU A 73 -11.93 1.44 1.44
C GLU A 73 -11.60 0.73 2.75
N TYR A 74 -11.68 -0.60 2.77
CA TYR A 74 -11.32 -1.40 3.93
C TYR A 74 -9.86 -1.15 4.32
N LEU A 75 -8.95 -1.20 3.35
CA LEU A 75 -7.53 -0.96 3.62
C LEU A 75 -7.28 0.44 4.14
N HIS A 76 -7.98 1.44 3.59
CA HIS A 76 -7.87 2.81 4.06
C HIS A 76 -8.32 2.91 5.53
N GLU A 77 -9.43 2.31 5.89
CA GLU A 77 -9.94 2.37 7.27
C GLU A 77 -9.02 1.68 8.27
N GLU A 78 -8.40 0.57 7.87
CA GLU A 78 -7.58 -0.24 8.78
C GLU A 78 -6.15 0.24 8.88
N PHE A 79 -5.60 0.84 7.82
CA PHE A 79 -4.17 1.15 7.74
C PHE A 79 -3.85 2.63 7.58
N TYR A 80 -4.85 3.49 7.47
CA TYR A 80 -4.60 4.93 7.31
C TYR A 80 -3.95 5.51 8.55
N HIS A 81 -2.87 6.26 8.35
CA HIS A 81 -2.16 6.96 9.41
C HIS A 81 -2.20 8.47 9.16
N PRO A 82 -2.53 9.26 10.20
CA PRO A 82 -2.48 10.72 10.06
C PRO A 82 -1.07 11.22 9.76
N ILE A 83 -1.01 12.30 9.01
CA ILE A 83 0.24 12.84 8.47
C ILE A 83 1.19 13.43 9.52
N TRP A 84 0.77 13.60 10.76
CA TRP A 84 1.67 14.06 11.79
C TRP A 84 2.66 12.98 12.28
N TYR A 85 2.50 11.74 11.87
CA TYR A 85 3.52 10.72 12.05
C TYR A 85 4.54 10.90 10.92
N ASN A 86 5.61 11.61 11.21
CA ASN A 86 6.55 12.06 10.17
C ASN A 86 7.80 11.19 10.07
N GLU A 87 7.72 9.93 10.50
CA GLU A 87 8.87 9.04 10.47
C GLU A 87 8.71 8.05 9.31
N GLY A 88 9.80 7.88 8.53
CA GLY A 88 9.82 6.93 7.43
C GLY A 88 9.53 5.50 7.86
N ASP A 89 9.86 5.16 9.11
CA ASP A 89 9.59 3.84 9.67
C ASP A 89 8.09 3.54 9.70
N ASP A 90 7.24 4.56 9.85
CA ASP A 90 5.78 4.36 9.84
C ASP A 90 5.30 3.89 8.46
N ALA A 91 5.86 4.47 7.39
CA ALA A 91 5.51 4.06 6.03
C ALA A 91 5.98 2.63 5.74
N GLU A 92 7.22 2.31 6.12
CA GLU A 92 7.75 0.95 5.99
C GLU A 92 6.91 -0.04 6.81
N GLY A 93 6.49 0.35 8.02
CA GLY A 93 5.65 -0.47 8.90
C GLY A 93 4.30 -0.76 8.29
N VAL A 94 3.64 0.26 7.73
CA VAL A 94 2.34 0.07 7.05
C VAL A 94 2.49 -0.85 5.85
N PHE A 95 3.53 -0.66 5.05
CA PHE A 95 3.79 -1.53 3.90
C PHE A 95 3.97 -2.98 4.35
N ALA A 96 4.78 -3.22 5.38
CA ALA A 96 5.02 -4.56 5.92
C ALA A 96 3.74 -5.17 6.49
N ASP A 97 2.93 -4.40 7.21
CA ASP A 97 1.68 -4.88 7.78
C ASP A 97 0.68 -5.29 6.69
N LEU A 98 0.64 -4.54 5.58
CA LEU A 98 -0.20 -4.91 4.43
C LEU A 98 0.24 -6.22 3.81
N LEU A 99 1.55 -6.44 3.67
CA LEU A 99 2.07 -7.71 3.15
C LEU A 99 1.73 -8.86 4.08
N ASP A 100 1.83 -8.66 5.39
CA ASP A 100 1.45 -9.67 6.38
C ASP A 100 -0.03 -10.00 6.30
N LEU A 101 -0.88 -9.00 6.10
CA LEU A 101 -2.32 -9.23 5.92
C LEU A 101 -2.59 -10.13 4.72
N ILE A 102 -1.92 -9.86 3.59
CA ILE A 102 -2.09 -10.67 2.37
C ILE A 102 -1.72 -12.12 2.65
N LEU A 103 -0.60 -12.36 3.33
CA LEU A 103 -0.15 -13.70 3.68
C LEU A 103 -1.10 -14.36 4.67
N ASP A 104 -1.62 -13.61 5.65
CA ASP A 104 -2.58 -14.13 6.64
C ASP A 104 -3.89 -14.55 5.99
N CYS A 105 -4.27 -13.92 4.89
CA CYS A 105 -5.46 -14.31 4.12
C CYS A 105 -5.24 -15.62 3.32
N GLY A 106 -4.02 -16.11 3.26
CA GLY A 106 -3.68 -17.27 2.45
C GLY A 106 -3.31 -16.95 1.01
N ALA A 107 -3.10 -15.66 0.72
CA ALA A 107 -2.75 -15.20 -0.62
C ALA A 107 -1.23 -15.01 -0.74
N LYS A 108 -0.79 -14.72 -1.96
CA LYS A 108 0.63 -14.47 -2.27
C LYS A 108 0.76 -13.17 -3.04
N TYR A 109 1.95 -12.59 -3.01
CA TYR A 109 2.28 -11.38 -3.76
C TYR A 109 3.65 -11.52 -4.41
N LYS A 110 3.93 -10.64 -5.36
CA LYS A 110 5.26 -10.52 -5.97
C LYS A 110 5.78 -9.12 -5.69
N LEU A 111 7.03 -9.03 -5.30
CA LEU A 111 7.72 -7.74 -5.12
C LEU A 111 8.39 -7.32 -6.42
N LYS A 112 8.31 -6.02 -6.69
CA LYS A 112 9.05 -5.39 -7.79
C LYS A 112 10.01 -4.38 -7.26
#